data_d52c25906bd27b1ae7953fd075f708ad
#
_entry.id   d52c25906bd27b1ae7953fd075f708ad
#
_cell.length_a   1.000
_cell.length_b   1.000
_cell.length_c   1.000
_cell.angle_alpha   90.00
_cell.angle_beta   90.00
_cell.angle_gamma   90.00
#
_symmetry.space_group_name_H-M   'P 1'
#
loop_
_entity.id
_entity.type
_entity.pdbx_description
1 polymer ?
#
loop_
_entity_poly.entity_id
_entity_poly.type
_entity_poly.pdbx_seq_one_letter_code
_entity_poly.pdbx_strand_id
1 'polypeptide(L)'
;MDKVIGLVTCNYSAKESSPLYASRPVASVPYLGRYRMVDFALSNLVNAGIRTVGVVMPYNYRSLIDHIGSGKDWDLDRKNGGLFILPGSAFGTSRTGARFLLRDLVHNKAYFTRSNSDAVFFSTANIVANLDLKAVYAAHKESGADITVVTKTAEYRNDDVVRFEVEDGRVKGVSNGVAFGDTMSLDCFVINRQLLLDMFEWYAPTDYLDIFEAMTEDFGRINVRTYNFDGYVAPIFNKRDYYKSNMDLLDPGVQDELFPEDRSIKTKAHDTPPAKNEVGSRVTNSRISSGCRIYGNVSDSILGRDVVVEPGATVRAAIVMQGCVIKTGARVENAIVDRNNVVPAGTELRGTPEDVLVKEKPAE
;
A
#
# COMPACT_ATOMS: atom_id res chain seq x y z
N MET A 1 10.48 16.28 -12.13
CA MET A 1 9.83 15.57 -13.26
C MET A 1 8.61 16.37 -13.76
N ASP A 2 8.85 17.48 -14.46
CA ASP A 2 7.79 18.44 -14.80
C ASP A 2 6.80 17.94 -15.85
N LYS A 3 7.16 16.88 -16.60
CA LYS A 3 6.31 16.29 -17.64
C LYS A 3 5.87 14.87 -17.34
N VAL A 4 5.70 14.55 -16.08
CA VAL A 4 5.23 13.23 -15.62
C VAL A 4 4.07 13.41 -14.66
N ILE A 5 3.02 12.64 -14.84
CA ILE A 5 1.90 12.54 -13.90
C ILE A 5 1.90 11.18 -13.22
N GLY A 6 1.26 11.09 -12.07
CA GLY A 6 1.12 9.85 -11.31
C GLY A 6 -0.32 9.37 -11.25
N LEU A 7 -0.52 8.09 -11.17
CA LEU A 7 -1.80 7.46 -10.88
C LEU A 7 -1.63 6.40 -9.80
N VAL A 8 -2.44 6.49 -8.74
CA VAL A 8 -2.55 5.44 -7.73
C VAL A 8 -3.90 4.75 -7.93
N THR A 9 -3.88 3.45 -8.19
CA THR A 9 -5.11 2.66 -8.25
C THR A 9 -5.41 2.08 -6.87
N CYS A 10 -6.64 2.30 -6.40
CA CYS A 10 -7.15 1.77 -5.14
C CYS A 10 -8.42 0.93 -5.35
N ASN A 11 -8.87 0.78 -6.59
CA ASN A 11 -10.10 0.08 -6.97
C ASN A 11 -9.83 -1.40 -7.27
N TYR A 12 -9.32 -2.11 -6.28
CA TYR A 12 -9.13 -3.56 -6.31
C TYR A 12 -9.56 -4.17 -4.97
N SER A 13 -9.98 -5.42 -5.01
CA SER A 13 -10.40 -6.18 -3.83
C SER A 13 -9.27 -7.07 -3.33
N ALA A 14 -9.17 -7.21 -2.01
CA ALA A 14 -8.45 -8.34 -1.46
C ALA A 14 -9.21 -9.63 -1.81
N LYS A 15 -8.48 -10.66 -2.26
CA LYS A 15 -9.09 -11.98 -2.55
C LYS A 15 -9.61 -12.65 -1.27
N GLU A 16 -8.95 -12.40 -0.14
CA GLU A 16 -9.33 -12.93 1.15
C GLU A 16 -10.46 -12.09 1.77
N SER A 17 -11.53 -12.75 2.19
CA SER A 17 -12.60 -12.16 3.00
C SER A 17 -12.13 -11.98 4.45
N SER A 18 -11.20 -11.06 4.68
CA SER A 18 -10.75 -10.72 6.04
C SER A 18 -11.59 -9.60 6.63
N PRO A 19 -11.97 -9.69 7.92
CA PRO A 19 -12.60 -8.60 8.65
C PRO A 19 -11.84 -7.27 8.54
N LEU A 20 -10.53 -7.33 8.36
CA LEU A 20 -9.66 -6.16 8.22
C LEU A 20 -10.03 -5.28 7.00
N TYR A 21 -10.56 -5.89 5.93
CA TYR A 21 -10.91 -5.24 4.67
C TYR A 21 -12.42 -5.10 4.46
N ALA A 22 -13.25 -5.64 5.34
CA ALA A 22 -14.70 -5.72 5.15
C ALA A 22 -15.37 -4.34 5.04
N SER A 23 -14.92 -3.36 5.83
CA SER A 23 -15.53 -2.02 5.91
C SER A 23 -14.76 -0.91 5.21
N ARG A 24 -13.61 -1.22 4.61
CA ARG A 24 -12.69 -0.22 4.02
C ARG A 24 -11.82 -0.83 2.92
N PRO A 25 -11.34 -0.02 1.94
CA PRO A 25 -10.38 -0.50 0.96
C PRO A 25 -9.02 -0.78 1.61
N VAL A 26 -8.22 -1.69 1.02
CA VAL A 26 -6.85 -2.00 1.44
C VAL A 26 -6.03 -0.71 1.58
N ALA A 27 -6.14 0.20 0.62
CA ALA A 27 -5.44 1.49 0.60
C ALA A 27 -5.60 2.33 1.89
N SER A 28 -6.71 2.17 2.62
CA SER A 28 -6.99 2.92 3.84
C SER A 28 -6.71 2.17 5.14
N VAL A 29 -6.19 0.94 5.07
CA VAL A 29 -5.82 0.16 6.27
C VAL A 29 -4.67 0.85 6.99
N PRO A 30 -4.74 1.05 8.33
CA PRO A 30 -3.64 1.61 9.11
C PRO A 30 -2.40 0.71 9.04
N TYR A 31 -1.22 1.30 8.98
CA TYR A 31 0.05 0.59 8.89
C TYR A 31 1.07 1.20 9.87
N LEU A 32 1.83 0.36 10.58
CA LEU A 32 2.82 0.77 11.60
C LEU A 32 2.28 1.77 12.64
N GLY A 33 0.99 1.69 12.97
CA GLY A 33 0.33 2.56 13.94
C GLY A 33 0.18 4.02 13.52
N ARG A 34 0.88 4.48 12.49
CA ARG A 34 0.94 5.88 12.06
C ARG A 34 0.44 6.12 10.64
N TYR A 35 0.81 5.26 9.71
CA TYR A 35 0.54 5.39 8.28
C TYR A 35 -0.77 4.72 7.87
N ARG A 36 -1.13 4.90 6.60
CA ARG A 36 -2.04 4.03 5.86
C ARG A 36 -1.34 3.51 4.61
N MET A 37 -1.83 2.41 4.06
CA MET A 37 -1.19 1.77 2.90
C MET A 37 -0.98 2.72 1.72
N VAL A 38 -1.93 3.61 1.43
CA VAL A 38 -1.83 4.60 0.34
C VAL A 38 -0.70 5.60 0.51
N ASP A 39 -0.23 5.84 1.73
CA ASP A 39 0.80 6.85 2.03
C ASP A 39 2.12 6.53 1.31
N PHE A 40 2.45 5.25 1.15
CA PHE A 40 3.66 4.80 0.46
C PHE A 40 3.61 5.15 -1.02
N ALA A 41 2.53 4.79 -1.72
CA ALA A 41 2.37 5.09 -3.14
C ALA A 41 2.38 6.61 -3.40
N LEU A 42 1.64 7.40 -2.61
CA LEU A 42 1.61 8.86 -2.74
C LEU A 42 2.99 9.47 -2.45
N SER A 43 3.69 8.99 -1.41
CA SER A 43 5.00 9.51 -1.04
C SER A 43 6.06 9.21 -2.10
N ASN A 44 6.06 8.00 -2.67
CA ASN A 44 6.97 7.64 -3.75
C ASN A 44 6.82 8.60 -4.95
N LEU A 45 5.57 8.91 -5.35
CA LEU A 45 5.30 9.84 -6.44
C LEU A 45 5.78 11.26 -6.12
N VAL A 46 5.42 11.81 -4.95
CA VAL A 46 5.79 13.21 -4.63
C VAL A 46 7.27 13.38 -4.31
N ASN A 47 7.95 12.37 -3.74
CA ASN A 47 9.39 12.36 -3.53
C ASN A 47 10.15 12.39 -4.86
N ALA A 48 9.59 11.78 -5.90
CA ALA A 48 10.11 11.88 -7.26
C ALA A 48 9.89 13.25 -7.89
N GLY A 49 9.16 14.15 -7.26
CA GLY A 49 8.83 15.48 -7.79
C GLY A 49 7.60 15.51 -8.68
N ILE A 50 6.81 14.45 -8.73
CA ILE A 50 5.53 14.41 -9.45
C ILE A 50 4.52 15.26 -8.67
N ARG A 51 3.88 16.21 -9.37
CA ARG A 51 3.01 17.24 -8.77
C ARG A 51 1.54 17.13 -9.20
N THR A 52 1.24 16.20 -10.07
CA THR A 52 -0.12 15.89 -10.54
C THR A 52 -0.34 14.40 -10.32
N VAL A 53 -1.23 14.06 -9.40
CA VAL A 53 -1.49 12.68 -9.00
C VAL A 53 -2.99 12.41 -9.01
N GLY A 54 -3.40 11.42 -9.79
CA GLY A 54 -4.75 10.86 -9.77
C GLY A 54 -4.84 9.69 -8.79
N VAL A 55 -5.95 9.58 -8.07
CA VAL A 55 -6.25 8.42 -7.23
C VAL A 55 -7.57 7.81 -7.68
N VAL A 56 -7.54 6.59 -8.21
CA VAL A 56 -8.73 5.84 -8.62
C VAL A 56 -9.39 5.25 -7.38
N MET A 57 -10.62 5.69 -7.10
CA MET A 57 -11.33 5.36 -5.88
C MET A 57 -12.14 4.08 -5.99
N PRO A 58 -12.10 3.21 -4.98
CA PRO A 58 -13.01 2.07 -4.85
C PRO A 58 -14.42 2.54 -4.44
N TYR A 59 -15.40 1.64 -4.50
CA TYR A 59 -16.78 1.95 -4.09
C TYR A 59 -16.90 2.32 -2.59
N ASN A 60 -16.07 1.74 -1.71
CA ASN A 60 -16.05 1.98 -0.25
C ASN A 60 -15.02 3.06 0.16
N TYR A 61 -14.93 4.12 -0.62
CA TYR A 61 -13.88 5.15 -0.61
C TYR A 61 -13.88 6.09 0.60
N ARG A 62 -14.94 6.16 1.41
CA ARG A 62 -15.11 7.17 2.47
C ARG A 62 -13.88 7.31 3.36
N SER A 63 -13.40 6.20 3.93
CA SER A 63 -12.22 6.23 4.82
C SER A 63 -10.92 6.64 4.11
N LEU A 64 -10.85 6.44 2.81
CA LEU A 64 -9.70 6.84 1.99
C LEU A 64 -9.73 8.36 1.75
N ILE A 65 -10.88 8.91 1.34
CA ILE A 65 -11.05 10.37 1.18
C ILE A 65 -10.83 11.12 2.49
N ASP A 66 -11.37 10.61 3.61
CA ASP A 66 -11.16 11.21 4.93
C ASP A 66 -9.67 11.30 5.31
N HIS A 67 -8.86 10.36 4.80
CA HIS A 67 -7.43 10.36 5.07
C HIS A 67 -6.66 11.28 4.14
N ILE A 68 -6.84 11.15 2.82
CA ILE A 68 -6.04 11.92 1.86
C ILE A 68 -6.48 13.39 1.76
N GLY A 69 -7.74 13.71 2.08
CA GLY A 69 -8.28 15.07 2.07
C GLY A 69 -8.03 15.78 0.74
N SER A 70 -7.47 16.99 0.80
CA SER A 70 -7.03 17.76 -0.38
C SER A 70 -5.65 17.36 -0.90
N GLY A 71 -4.99 16.40 -0.28
CA GLY A 71 -3.60 16.03 -0.59
C GLY A 71 -2.54 16.95 0.04
N LYS A 72 -2.93 17.82 0.99
CA LYS A 72 -2.04 18.82 1.61
C LYS A 72 -0.80 18.19 2.24
N ASP A 73 -0.95 17.06 2.93
CA ASP A 73 0.16 16.38 3.60
C ASP A 73 1.22 15.83 2.62
N TRP A 74 0.88 15.72 1.34
CA TRP A 74 1.79 15.34 0.24
C TRP A 74 2.13 16.50 -0.70
N ASP A 75 1.86 17.77 -0.32
CA ASP A 75 2.05 18.95 -1.16
C ASP A 75 1.31 18.87 -2.51
N LEU A 76 0.15 18.22 -2.54
CA LEU A 76 -0.74 18.10 -3.70
C LEU A 76 -1.95 19.04 -3.65
N ASP A 77 -2.05 19.90 -2.67
CA ASP A 77 -3.05 21.00 -2.61
C ASP A 77 -2.52 22.20 -3.41
N ARG A 78 -2.72 22.16 -4.73
CA ARG A 78 -2.10 23.11 -5.68
C ARG A 78 -3.08 23.66 -6.69
N LYS A 79 -2.85 24.90 -7.14
CA LYS A 79 -3.64 25.53 -8.22
C LYS A 79 -3.39 24.87 -9.58
N ASN A 80 -2.15 24.48 -9.85
CA ASN A 80 -1.76 23.82 -11.10
C ASN A 80 -1.26 22.40 -10.77
N GLY A 81 -1.90 21.39 -11.34
CA GLY A 81 -1.70 19.99 -10.96
C GLY A 81 -2.45 19.67 -9.68
N GLY A 82 -1.80 18.95 -8.75
CA GLY A 82 -2.38 18.59 -7.46
C GLY A 82 -3.02 17.20 -7.46
N LEU A 83 -3.89 16.98 -6.46
CA LEU A 83 -4.59 15.72 -6.27
C LEU A 83 -5.89 15.70 -7.09
N PHE A 84 -6.09 14.63 -7.85
CA PHE A 84 -7.32 14.35 -8.59
C PHE A 84 -7.99 13.10 -8.05
N ILE A 85 -9.22 13.22 -7.62
CA ILE A 85 -10.06 12.10 -7.23
C ILE A 85 -10.74 11.58 -8.49
N LEU A 86 -10.42 10.34 -8.85
CA LEU A 86 -10.91 9.69 -10.07
C LEU A 86 -11.88 8.56 -9.68
N PRO A 87 -13.10 8.54 -10.22
CA PRO A 87 -14.03 7.46 -9.91
C PRO A 87 -13.52 6.14 -10.50
N GLY A 88 -13.50 5.09 -9.68
CA GLY A 88 -13.40 3.73 -10.19
C GLY A 88 -14.73 3.31 -10.80
N SER A 89 -14.74 2.30 -11.67
CA SER A 89 -15.97 1.76 -12.24
C SER A 89 -16.87 1.23 -11.12
N ALA A 90 -18.16 1.53 -11.17
CA ALA A 90 -19.14 1.18 -10.12
C ALA A 90 -19.26 -0.34 -9.89
N PHE A 91 -18.88 -1.14 -10.87
CA PHE A 91 -18.82 -2.61 -10.81
C PHE A 91 -17.40 -3.13 -10.61
N GLY A 92 -16.47 -2.24 -10.35
CA GLY A 92 -15.04 -2.42 -10.40
C GLY A 92 -14.40 -2.93 -9.13
N THR A 93 -15.11 -3.67 -8.31
CA THR A 93 -14.40 -4.68 -7.54
C THR A 93 -13.99 -5.73 -8.56
N SER A 94 -12.78 -5.58 -9.06
CA SER A 94 -12.20 -6.59 -9.93
C SER A 94 -12.24 -7.93 -9.20
N ARG A 95 -13.24 -8.74 -9.49
CA ARG A 95 -13.30 -10.14 -9.03
C ARG A 95 -12.11 -10.94 -9.53
N THR A 96 -11.40 -10.41 -10.53
CA THR A 96 -10.21 -11.00 -11.15
C THR A 96 -8.92 -10.65 -10.43
N GLY A 97 -8.92 -9.70 -9.48
CA GLY A 97 -7.70 -9.22 -8.82
C GLY A 97 -6.88 -8.24 -9.66
N ALA A 98 -7.41 -7.78 -10.79
CA ALA A 98 -6.76 -6.76 -11.62
C ALA A 98 -6.52 -5.49 -10.81
N ARG A 99 -5.30 -4.97 -10.86
CA ARG A 99 -4.87 -3.77 -10.12
C ARG A 99 -4.90 -2.54 -11.00
N PHE A 100 -4.68 -2.72 -12.29
CA PHE A 100 -4.67 -1.68 -13.31
C PHE A 100 -5.76 -1.99 -14.36
N LEU A 101 -7.01 -2.01 -13.89
CA LEU A 101 -8.16 -2.33 -14.71
C LEU A 101 -8.33 -1.31 -15.82
N LEU A 102 -8.25 -1.74 -17.08
CA LEU A 102 -8.34 -0.84 -18.25
C LEU A 102 -9.62 -0.01 -18.25
N ARG A 103 -10.75 -0.57 -17.85
CA ARG A 103 -12.03 0.16 -17.75
C ARG A 103 -11.96 1.39 -16.85
N ASP A 104 -11.27 1.29 -15.72
CA ASP A 104 -11.07 2.43 -14.82
C ASP A 104 -10.22 3.52 -15.48
N LEU A 105 -9.20 3.11 -16.23
CA LEU A 105 -8.33 4.03 -16.95
C LEU A 105 -9.06 4.72 -18.11
N VAL A 106 -9.83 3.96 -18.88
CA VAL A 106 -10.64 4.48 -19.99
C VAL A 106 -11.72 5.46 -19.51
N HIS A 107 -12.43 5.13 -18.42
CA HIS A 107 -13.40 6.05 -17.80
C HIS A 107 -12.76 7.38 -17.37
N ASN A 108 -11.51 7.34 -17.00
CA ASN A 108 -10.74 8.52 -16.58
C ASN A 108 -9.83 9.06 -17.70
N LYS A 109 -10.07 8.73 -18.97
CA LYS A 109 -9.27 9.14 -20.14
C LYS A 109 -8.98 10.64 -20.16
N ALA A 110 -9.93 11.46 -19.68
CA ALA A 110 -9.77 12.92 -19.61
C ALA A 110 -8.59 13.36 -18.72
N TYR A 111 -8.26 12.61 -17.67
CA TYR A 111 -7.10 12.89 -16.83
C TYR A 111 -5.79 12.80 -17.62
N PHE A 112 -5.67 11.81 -18.48
CA PHE A 112 -4.48 11.59 -19.31
C PHE A 112 -4.44 12.53 -20.52
N THR A 113 -5.57 12.77 -21.20
CA THR A 113 -5.61 13.58 -22.43
C THR A 113 -5.43 15.07 -22.18
N ARG A 114 -5.90 15.59 -21.03
CA ARG A 114 -5.74 17.00 -20.63
C ARG A 114 -4.36 17.32 -20.08
N SER A 115 -3.58 16.28 -19.76
CA SER A 115 -2.21 16.46 -19.28
C SER A 115 -1.26 16.75 -20.45
N ASN A 116 -0.29 17.62 -20.20
CA ASN A 116 0.85 17.86 -21.11
C ASN A 116 2.08 17.01 -20.71
N SER A 117 1.84 15.85 -20.14
CA SER A 117 2.90 14.91 -19.70
C SER A 117 3.41 14.07 -20.86
N ASP A 118 4.68 13.65 -20.78
CA ASP A 118 5.29 12.70 -21.70
C ASP A 118 5.06 11.26 -21.22
N ALA A 119 4.98 11.04 -19.88
CA ALA A 119 4.84 9.73 -19.27
C ALA A 119 3.89 9.74 -18.08
N VAL A 120 3.43 8.56 -17.69
CA VAL A 120 2.55 8.33 -16.54
C VAL A 120 3.18 7.26 -15.65
N PHE A 121 3.37 7.55 -14.36
CA PHE A 121 3.64 6.54 -13.35
C PHE A 121 2.35 5.95 -12.82
N PHE A 122 2.30 4.65 -12.78
CA PHE A 122 1.26 3.87 -12.12
C PHE A 122 1.79 3.24 -10.85
N SER A 123 0.99 3.21 -9.80
CA SER A 123 1.27 2.50 -8.56
C SER A 123 -0.02 2.01 -7.93
N THR A 124 0.08 0.98 -7.11
CA THR A 124 -1.03 0.51 -6.27
C THR A 124 -0.74 0.84 -4.80
N ALA A 125 -1.75 0.69 -3.95
CA ALA A 125 -1.62 0.94 -2.52
C ALA A 125 -1.52 -0.36 -1.69
N ASN A 126 -1.30 -1.52 -2.30
CA ASN A 126 -1.12 -2.79 -1.61
C ASN A 126 0.36 -3.22 -1.46
N ILE A 127 1.28 -2.45 -2.01
CA ILE A 127 2.71 -2.68 -1.87
C ILE A 127 3.31 -1.66 -0.91
N VAL A 128 3.97 -2.14 0.14
CA VAL A 128 4.78 -1.31 1.03
C VAL A 128 6.22 -1.34 0.54
N ALA A 129 6.68 -0.22 0.01
CA ALA A 129 8.04 -0.01 -0.46
C ALA A 129 8.34 1.48 -0.53
N ASN A 130 9.61 1.86 -0.41
CA ASN A 130 10.08 3.22 -0.61
C ASN A 130 10.90 3.29 -1.90
N LEU A 131 10.21 3.52 -3.02
CA LEU A 131 10.77 3.43 -4.36
C LEU A 131 11.44 4.75 -4.78
N ASP A 132 12.64 4.68 -5.34
CA ASP A 132 13.25 5.81 -6.03
C ASP A 132 12.74 5.91 -7.47
N LEU A 133 11.57 6.55 -7.63
CA LEU A 133 10.97 6.71 -8.96
C LEU A 133 11.76 7.67 -9.87
N LYS A 134 12.71 8.46 -9.33
CA LYS A 134 13.63 9.24 -10.18
C LYS A 134 14.59 8.32 -10.91
N ALA A 135 15.15 7.36 -10.20
CA ALA A 135 16.05 6.36 -10.79
C ALA A 135 15.30 5.48 -11.80
N VAL A 136 14.07 5.04 -11.47
CA VAL A 136 13.20 4.31 -12.41
C VAL A 136 12.97 5.11 -13.70
N TYR A 137 12.64 6.40 -13.60
CA TYR A 137 12.40 7.24 -14.77
C TYR A 137 13.66 7.49 -15.60
N ALA A 138 14.82 7.64 -14.95
CA ALA A 138 16.09 7.76 -15.63
C ALA A 138 16.39 6.50 -16.48
N ALA A 139 16.23 5.32 -15.88
CA ALA A 139 16.40 4.04 -16.58
C ALA A 139 15.38 3.86 -17.72
N HIS A 140 14.14 4.30 -17.53
CA HIS A 140 13.11 4.30 -18.60
C HIS A 140 13.54 5.14 -19.79
N LYS A 141 14.06 6.33 -19.58
CA LYS A 141 14.53 7.23 -20.65
C LYS A 141 15.78 6.69 -21.33
N GLU A 142 16.72 6.15 -20.56
CA GLU A 142 17.98 5.62 -21.08
C GLU A 142 17.77 4.37 -21.95
N SER A 143 16.88 3.47 -21.51
CA SER A 143 16.59 2.23 -22.26
C SER A 143 15.72 2.44 -23.51
N GLY A 144 15.10 3.62 -23.66
CA GLY A 144 14.12 3.87 -24.73
C GLY A 144 12.91 2.93 -24.65
N ALA A 145 12.58 2.44 -23.46
CA ALA A 145 11.45 1.56 -23.26
C ALA A 145 10.10 2.30 -23.48
N ASP A 146 9.10 1.57 -23.90
CA ASP A 146 7.72 2.04 -23.93
C ASP A 146 7.07 1.98 -22.55
N ILE A 147 7.40 0.91 -21.81
CA ILE A 147 6.99 0.68 -20.43
C ILE A 147 8.21 0.20 -19.64
N THR A 148 8.38 0.71 -18.42
CA THR A 148 9.35 0.17 -17.48
C THR A 148 8.62 -0.25 -16.20
N VAL A 149 8.64 -1.55 -15.90
CA VAL A 149 8.04 -2.14 -14.72
C VAL A 149 9.06 -2.23 -13.58
N VAL A 150 8.66 -1.89 -12.37
CA VAL A 150 9.50 -2.06 -11.19
C VAL A 150 9.32 -3.49 -10.68
N THR A 151 10.43 -4.18 -10.51
CA THR A 151 10.46 -5.61 -10.16
C THR A 151 11.41 -5.87 -9.01
N LYS A 152 11.27 -7.02 -8.36
CA LYS A 152 12.22 -7.58 -7.41
C LYS A 152 12.31 -9.10 -7.63
N THR A 153 13.46 -9.68 -7.34
CA THR A 153 13.57 -11.15 -7.27
C THR A 153 12.80 -11.66 -6.07
N ALA A 154 11.89 -12.59 -6.27
CA ALA A 154 11.08 -13.16 -5.22
C ALA A 154 11.92 -14.03 -4.27
N GLU A 155 11.81 -13.77 -2.96
CA GLU A 155 12.49 -14.51 -1.89
C GLU A 155 11.56 -15.53 -1.20
N TYR A 156 10.32 -15.65 -1.70
CA TYR A 156 9.28 -16.52 -1.15
C TYR A 156 8.23 -16.85 -2.22
N ARG A 157 7.39 -17.84 -1.92
CA ARG A 157 6.23 -18.16 -2.75
C ARG A 157 5.04 -17.30 -2.37
N ASN A 158 4.37 -16.73 -3.37
CA ASN A 158 3.10 -16.02 -3.19
C ASN A 158 2.26 -16.14 -4.47
N ASP A 159 1.06 -16.71 -4.37
CA ASP A 159 0.18 -16.98 -5.51
C ASP A 159 -0.61 -15.72 -5.96
N ASP A 160 -0.55 -14.63 -5.20
CA ASP A 160 -1.25 -13.36 -5.48
C ASP A 160 -0.37 -12.30 -6.15
N VAL A 161 0.93 -12.50 -6.18
CA VAL A 161 1.89 -11.60 -6.83
C VAL A 161 1.96 -11.88 -8.33
N VAL A 162 1.98 -10.84 -9.14
CA VAL A 162 2.21 -10.96 -10.59
C VAL A 162 3.68 -11.27 -10.84
N ARG A 163 3.94 -12.25 -11.70
CA ARG A 163 5.26 -12.64 -12.20
C ARG A 163 5.43 -12.14 -13.63
N PHE A 164 6.62 -11.60 -13.92
CA PHE A 164 7.06 -11.33 -15.28
C PHE A 164 8.06 -12.39 -15.76
N GLU A 165 7.86 -12.88 -16.96
CA GLU A 165 8.84 -13.69 -17.68
C GLU A 165 9.80 -12.74 -18.38
N VAL A 166 11.09 -12.78 -18.02
CA VAL A 166 12.08 -11.79 -18.46
C VAL A 166 13.24 -12.47 -19.17
N GLU A 167 13.60 -11.94 -20.33
CA GLU A 167 14.78 -12.33 -21.12
C GLU A 167 15.56 -11.07 -21.49
N ASP A 168 16.83 -11.00 -21.14
CA ASP A 168 17.72 -9.84 -21.37
C ASP A 168 17.13 -8.50 -20.90
N GLY A 169 16.50 -8.50 -19.73
CA GLY A 169 15.84 -7.32 -19.12
C GLY A 169 14.57 -6.87 -19.85
N ARG A 170 14.06 -7.66 -20.79
CA ARG A 170 12.82 -7.42 -21.52
C ARG A 170 11.73 -8.40 -21.09
N VAL A 171 10.55 -7.89 -20.78
CA VAL A 171 9.39 -8.71 -20.45
C VAL A 171 8.89 -9.42 -21.72
N LYS A 172 8.64 -10.72 -21.60
CA LYS A 172 8.12 -11.61 -22.66
C LYS A 172 6.74 -12.16 -22.34
N GLY A 173 6.38 -12.18 -21.07
CA GLY A 173 5.10 -12.70 -20.61
C GLY A 173 4.77 -12.25 -19.19
N VAL A 174 3.50 -12.46 -18.82
CA VAL A 174 2.96 -12.16 -17.50
C VAL A 174 2.15 -13.36 -17.03
N SER A 175 2.27 -13.67 -15.75
CA SER A 175 1.47 -14.71 -15.09
C SER A 175 1.25 -14.39 -13.61
N ASN A 176 0.33 -15.09 -12.97
CA ASN A 176 0.09 -14.96 -11.53
C ASN A 176 0.86 -16.03 -10.76
N GLY A 177 1.32 -15.65 -9.57
CA GLY A 177 2.07 -16.49 -8.67
C GLY A 177 3.57 -16.46 -8.92
N VAL A 178 4.31 -16.25 -7.83
CA VAL A 178 5.78 -16.27 -7.80
C VAL A 178 6.30 -17.38 -6.93
N ALA A 179 7.43 -17.97 -7.31
CA ALA A 179 8.26 -18.83 -6.53
C ALA A 179 9.62 -18.16 -6.23
N PHE A 180 10.42 -18.77 -5.37
CA PHE A 180 11.77 -18.28 -5.08
C PHE A 180 12.59 -18.14 -6.38
N GLY A 181 13.18 -16.97 -6.58
CA GLY A 181 14.00 -16.66 -7.76
C GLY A 181 13.23 -16.05 -8.95
N ASP A 182 11.89 -16.07 -8.92
CA ASP A 182 11.08 -15.45 -9.98
C ASP A 182 11.17 -13.91 -9.95
N THR A 183 10.92 -13.29 -11.09
CA THR A 183 10.81 -11.82 -11.20
C THR A 183 9.40 -11.37 -10.84
N MET A 184 9.23 -10.87 -9.63
CA MET A 184 7.94 -10.37 -9.13
C MET A 184 7.69 -8.90 -9.50
N SER A 185 6.45 -8.58 -9.83
CA SER A 185 5.97 -7.19 -9.99
C SER A 185 5.86 -6.50 -8.63
N LEU A 186 6.25 -5.22 -8.57
CA LEU A 186 5.97 -4.35 -7.44
C LEU A 186 4.72 -3.48 -7.68
N ASP A 187 3.88 -3.86 -8.62
CA ASP A 187 2.66 -3.13 -9.00
C ASP A 187 2.93 -1.62 -9.18
N CYS A 188 4.10 -1.30 -9.74
CA CYS A 188 4.55 0.04 -10.06
C CYS A 188 5.25 0.03 -11.42
N PHE A 189 4.89 0.96 -12.31
CA PHE A 189 5.51 1.09 -13.61
C PHE A 189 5.36 2.51 -14.17
N VAL A 190 6.20 2.84 -15.13
CA VAL A 190 6.08 4.04 -15.96
C VAL A 190 5.80 3.65 -17.41
N ILE A 191 4.91 4.39 -18.06
CA ILE A 191 4.52 4.19 -19.46
C ILE A 191 4.54 5.52 -20.22
N ASN A 192 4.97 5.50 -21.48
CA ASN A 192 4.83 6.62 -22.38
C ASN A 192 3.34 6.97 -22.55
N ARG A 193 2.97 8.25 -22.31
CA ARG A 193 1.55 8.66 -22.31
C ARG A 193 0.85 8.39 -23.64
N GLN A 194 1.53 8.61 -24.78
CA GLN A 194 0.91 8.36 -26.09
C GLN A 194 0.57 6.88 -26.27
N LEU A 195 1.49 5.98 -25.92
CA LEU A 195 1.22 4.54 -25.92
C LEU A 195 -0.01 4.19 -25.07
N LEU A 196 -0.12 4.75 -23.85
CA LEU A 196 -1.28 4.50 -22.99
C LEU A 196 -2.60 4.91 -23.67
N LEU A 197 -2.62 6.05 -24.37
CA LEU A 197 -3.81 6.51 -25.09
C LEU A 197 -4.14 5.60 -26.27
N ASP A 198 -3.11 5.11 -26.98
CA ASP A 198 -3.29 4.17 -28.09
C ASP A 198 -3.80 2.81 -27.58
N MET A 199 -3.31 2.34 -26.43
CA MET A 199 -3.79 1.12 -25.78
C MET A 199 -5.28 1.18 -25.40
N PHE A 200 -5.81 2.34 -25.04
CA PHE A 200 -7.25 2.50 -24.77
C PHE A 200 -8.12 2.21 -26.00
N GLU A 201 -7.60 2.49 -27.19
CA GLU A 201 -8.30 2.16 -28.44
C GLU A 201 -8.06 0.68 -28.84
N TRP A 202 -6.82 0.20 -28.70
CA TRP A 202 -6.46 -1.15 -29.10
C TRP A 202 -7.17 -2.22 -28.27
N TYR A 203 -7.30 -1.98 -26.94
CA TYR A 203 -7.86 -2.94 -25.99
C TYR A 203 -9.28 -2.60 -25.54
N ALA A 204 -9.99 -1.73 -26.28
CA ALA A 204 -11.37 -1.36 -25.95
C ALA A 204 -12.31 -2.57 -25.76
N PRO A 205 -12.20 -3.66 -26.58
CA PRO A 205 -13.04 -4.85 -26.40
C PRO A 205 -12.72 -5.66 -25.12
N THR A 206 -11.53 -5.50 -24.56
CA THR A 206 -11.01 -6.22 -23.39
C THR A 206 -10.80 -5.31 -22.18
N ASP A 207 -11.54 -4.21 -22.08
CA ASP A 207 -11.41 -3.20 -21.03
C ASP A 207 -11.62 -3.75 -19.61
N TYR A 208 -12.20 -4.94 -19.48
CA TYR A 208 -12.40 -5.67 -18.22
C TYR A 208 -11.16 -6.40 -17.72
N LEU A 209 -10.06 -6.40 -18.47
CA LEU A 209 -8.79 -7.01 -18.09
C LEU A 209 -7.84 -5.99 -17.42
N ASP A 210 -6.84 -6.52 -16.72
CA ASP A 210 -5.67 -5.74 -16.33
C ASP A 210 -4.86 -5.34 -17.57
N ILE A 211 -4.18 -4.20 -17.52
CA ILE A 211 -3.42 -3.67 -18.65
C ILE A 211 -2.37 -4.68 -19.16
N PHE A 212 -1.71 -5.43 -18.27
CA PHE A 212 -0.70 -6.42 -18.65
C PHE A 212 -1.33 -7.71 -19.20
N GLU A 213 -2.50 -8.10 -18.70
CA GLU A 213 -3.26 -9.22 -19.25
C GLU A 213 -3.76 -8.90 -20.66
N ALA A 214 -4.26 -7.67 -20.88
CA ALA A 214 -4.76 -7.26 -22.19
C ALA A 214 -3.66 -7.22 -23.26
N MET A 215 -2.42 -6.92 -22.87
CA MET A 215 -1.29 -6.83 -23.80
C MET A 215 -0.46 -8.13 -23.93
N THR A 216 -0.95 -9.26 -23.44
CA THR A 216 -0.16 -10.52 -23.37
C THR A 216 0.44 -10.92 -24.71
N GLU A 217 -0.27 -10.72 -25.81
CA GLU A 217 0.23 -11.05 -27.16
C GLU A 217 1.13 -9.96 -27.77
N ASP A 218 1.21 -8.79 -27.14
CA ASP A 218 1.91 -7.63 -27.66
C ASP A 218 3.31 -7.41 -27.06
N PHE A 219 3.78 -8.26 -26.14
CA PHE A 219 5.14 -8.15 -25.56
C PHE A 219 6.26 -8.26 -26.62
N GLY A 220 5.96 -8.78 -27.79
CA GLY A 220 6.87 -8.75 -28.94
C GLY A 220 6.98 -7.37 -29.60
N ARG A 221 5.89 -6.60 -29.62
CA ARG A 221 5.75 -5.29 -30.27
C ARG A 221 6.07 -4.13 -29.33
N ILE A 222 5.57 -4.19 -28.09
CA ILE A 222 5.76 -3.16 -27.07
C ILE A 222 7.06 -3.46 -26.32
N ASN A 223 7.95 -2.46 -26.22
CA ASN A 223 9.23 -2.60 -25.52
C ASN A 223 9.03 -2.41 -24.01
N VAL A 224 8.72 -3.52 -23.30
CA VAL A 224 8.59 -3.52 -21.83
C VAL A 224 9.90 -3.95 -21.19
N ARG A 225 10.49 -3.09 -20.36
CA ARG A 225 11.73 -3.34 -19.62
C ARG A 225 11.48 -3.47 -18.13
N THR A 226 12.35 -4.19 -17.46
CA THR A 226 12.36 -4.29 -16.00
C THR A 226 13.35 -3.30 -15.37
N TYR A 227 12.98 -2.78 -14.20
CA TYR A 227 13.88 -2.09 -13.28
C TYR A 227 13.90 -2.85 -11.96
N ASN A 228 15.03 -3.49 -11.62
CA ASN A 228 15.15 -4.23 -10.38
C ASN A 228 15.29 -3.29 -9.19
N PHE A 229 14.53 -3.56 -8.12
CA PHE A 229 14.58 -2.85 -6.84
C PHE A 229 15.06 -3.81 -5.75
N ASP A 230 16.13 -3.45 -5.03
CA ASP A 230 16.78 -4.33 -4.05
C ASP A 230 16.38 -4.05 -2.59
N GLY A 231 15.65 -2.93 -2.31
CA GLY A 231 15.23 -2.56 -0.96
C GLY A 231 14.07 -3.39 -0.42
N TYR A 232 13.65 -3.06 0.80
CA TYR A 232 12.52 -3.74 1.45
C TYR A 232 11.21 -3.59 0.68
N VAL A 233 10.51 -4.70 0.50
CA VAL A 233 9.19 -4.77 -0.15
C VAL A 233 8.28 -5.72 0.62
N ALA A 234 7.07 -5.27 0.90
CA ALA A 234 6.01 -6.13 1.43
C ALA A 234 4.72 -5.98 0.60
N PRO A 235 4.39 -6.94 -0.24
CA PRO A 235 3.07 -7.06 -0.88
C PRO A 235 2.03 -7.50 0.17
N ILE A 236 0.90 -6.80 0.22
CA ILE A 236 -0.15 -7.04 1.21
C ILE A 236 -1.43 -7.47 0.49
N PHE A 237 -1.72 -8.76 0.49
CA PHE A 237 -2.91 -9.35 -0.13
C PHE A 237 -3.88 -9.95 0.88
N ASN A 238 -3.39 -10.31 2.07
CA ASN A 238 -4.16 -10.97 3.12
C ASN A 238 -3.74 -10.50 4.51
N LYS A 239 -4.46 -10.94 5.56
CA LYS A 239 -4.18 -10.57 6.96
C LYS A 239 -2.80 -11.03 7.43
N ARG A 240 -2.28 -12.16 6.91
CA ARG A 240 -0.97 -12.70 7.28
C ARG A 240 0.16 -11.84 6.73
N ASP A 241 0.07 -11.44 5.45
CA ASP A 241 1.02 -10.51 4.84
C ASP A 241 1.07 -9.19 5.61
N TYR A 242 -0.12 -8.64 5.92
CA TYR A 242 -0.25 -7.42 6.72
C TYR A 242 0.40 -7.55 8.09
N TYR A 243 0.11 -8.63 8.82
CA TYR A 243 0.67 -8.86 10.15
C TYR A 243 2.19 -9.02 10.07
N LYS A 244 2.65 -9.95 9.22
CA LYS A 244 4.08 -10.23 9.06
C LYS A 244 4.87 -8.97 8.72
N SER A 245 4.45 -8.21 7.73
CA SER A 245 5.17 -7.00 7.30
C SER A 245 5.23 -5.91 8.37
N ASN A 246 4.20 -5.77 9.20
CA ASN A 246 4.24 -4.89 10.35
C ASN A 246 5.25 -5.38 11.39
N MET A 247 5.31 -6.71 11.66
CA MET A 247 6.26 -7.28 12.62
C MET A 247 7.71 -7.21 12.13
N ASP A 248 7.96 -7.45 10.84
CA ASP A 248 9.28 -7.33 10.21
C ASP A 248 9.88 -5.94 10.47
N LEU A 249 9.04 -4.90 10.50
CA LEU A 249 9.44 -3.52 10.74
C LEU A 249 9.64 -3.16 12.23
N LEU A 250 9.67 -4.13 13.12
CA LEU A 250 10.22 -3.99 14.47
C LEU A 250 11.74 -4.17 14.48
N ASP A 251 12.31 -4.78 13.43
CA ASP A 251 13.76 -4.85 13.21
C ASP A 251 14.29 -3.51 12.70
N PRO A 252 15.28 -2.90 13.39
CA PRO A 252 15.86 -1.61 12.97
C PRO A 252 16.46 -1.64 11.57
N GLY A 253 17.10 -2.74 11.16
CA GLY A 253 17.70 -2.86 9.82
C GLY A 253 16.65 -2.79 8.71
N VAL A 254 15.52 -3.47 8.90
CA VAL A 254 14.37 -3.40 7.96
C VAL A 254 13.73 -2.01 7.95
N GLN A 255 13.68 -1.33 9.12
CA GLN A 255 13.21 0.05 9.17
C GLN A 255 14.08 1.00 8.35
N ASP A 256 15.40 0.89 8.46
CA ASP A 256 16.36 1.75 7.76
C ASP A 256 16.23 1.59 6.23
N GLU A 257 15.95 0.37 5.74
CA GLU A 257 15.68 0.13 4.32
C GLU A 257 14.39 0.80 3.85
N LEU A 258 13.32 0.75 4.65
CA LEU A 258 12.02 1.32 4.27
C LEU A 258 11.95 2.83 4.47
N PHE A 259 12.70 3.40 5.43
CA PHE A 259 12.64 4.81 5.80
C PHE A 259 13.99 5.51 5.65
N PRO A 260 14.60 5.52 4.43
CA PRO A 260 15.83 6.27 4.20
C PRO A 260 15.58 7.78 4.41
N GLU A 261 16.59 8.50 4.92
CA GLU A 261 16.48 9.91 5.31
C GLU A 261 16.09 10.84 4.14
N ASP A 262 16.56 10.53 2.93
CA ASP A 262 16.37 11.32 1.72
C ASP A 262 14.98 11.19 1.08
N ARG A 263 14.20 10.16 1.44
CA ARG A 263 12.88 9.86 0.87
C ARG A 263 11.86 9.54 1.97
N SER A 264 11.46 10.54 2.72
CA SER A 264 10.51 10.38 3.82
C SER A 264 9.12 9.96 3.32
N ILE A 265 8.52 8.99 4.01
CA ILE A 265 7.11 8.63 3.81
C ILE A 265 6.23 9.64 4.55
N LYS A 266 5.45 10.39 3.79
CA LYS A 266 4.49 11.38 4.29
C LYS A 266 3.20 10.70 4.70
N THR A 267 2.49 11.27 5.66
CA THR A 267 1.17 10.82 6.10
C THR A 267 0.39 12.00 6.69
N LYS A 268 -0.91 11.85 6.81
CA LYS A 268 -1.77 12.86 7.43
C LYS A 268 -1.28 13.22 8.82
N ALA A 269 -1.06 14.52 9.04
CA ALA A 269 -0.67 15.03 10.35
C ALA A 269 -1.81 14.87 11.36
N HIS A 270 -1.46 14.57 12.61
CA HIS A 270 -2.39 14.49 13.72
C HIS A 270 -1.79 15.24 14.90
N ASP A 271 -2.63 16.04 15.54
CA ASP A 271 -2.27 16.78 16.75
C ASP A 271 -2.63 15.93 17.99
N THR A 272 -1.72 15.01 18.34
CA THR A 272 -1.85 14.12 19.50
C THR A 272 -0.61 14.28 20.40
N PRO A 273 -0.77 14.26 21.74
CA PRO A 273 0.36 14.39 22.66
C PRO A 273 1.32 13.20 22.51
N PRO A 274 2.58 13.33 22.97
CA PRO A 274 3.49 12.20 23.04
C PRO A 274 2.92 11.01 23.81
N ALA A 275 3.35 9.79 23.47
CA ALA A 275 3.02 8.61 24.25
C ALA A 275 3.61 8.69 25.66
N LYS A 276 2.89 8.14 26.64
CA LYS A 276 3.31 8.11 28.05
C LYS A 276 3.37 6.68 28.56
N ASN A 277 4.53 6.28 29.03
CA ASN A 277 4.73 5.06 29.80
C ASN A 277 4.60 5.40 31.29
N GLU A 278 3.61 4.83 31.95
CA GLU A 278 3.33 5.09 33.36
C GLU A 278 4.19 4.20 34.29
N VAL A 279 4.29 4.60 35.53
CA VAL A 279 5.10 3.85 36.52
C VAL A 279 4.60 2.42 36.65
N GLY A 280 5.52 1.46 36.55
CA GLY A 280 5.23 0.02 36.61
C GLY A 280 4.91 -0.62 35.23
N SER A 281 4.79 0.17 34.17
CA SER A 281 4.67 -0.38 32.81
C SER A 281 6.00 -0.93 32.30
N ARG A 282 5.93 -1.90 31.39
CA ARG A 282 7.10 -2.42 30.70
C ARG A 282 6.84 -2.46 29.19
N VAL A 283 7.67 -1.76 28.45
CA VAL A 283 7.62 -1.74 26.97
C VAL A 283 8.93 -2.23 26.43
N THR A 284 8.91 -3.26 25.58
CA THR A 284 10.10 -3.84 24.95
C THR A 284 9.81 -4.12 23.48
N ASN A 285 10.79 -3.90 22.60
CA ASN A 285 10.74 -4.18 21.16
C ASN A 285 9.39 -3.83 20.52
N SER A 286 8.90 -2.60 20.73
CA SER A 286 7.55 -2.22 20.34
C SER A 286 7.51 -0.81 19.76
N ARG A 287 6.63 -0.58 18.79
CA ARG A 287 6.37 0.72 18.21
C ARG A 287 5.12 1.33 18.83
N ILE A 288 5.28 2.44 19.54
CA ILE A 288 4.19 3.11 20.24
C ILE A 288 3.93 4.46 19.57
N SER A 289 2.70 4.65 19.05
CA SER A 289 2.31 5.92 18.43
C SER A 289 1.92 6.97 19.49
N SER A 290 1.83 8.23 19.04
CA SER A 290 1.43 9.37 19.92
C SER A 290 0.05 9.17 20.56
N GLY A 291 -0.18 9.82 21.71
CA GLY A 291 -1.42 9.73 22.47
C GLY A 291 -1.57 8.48 23.34
N CYS A 292 -0.70 7.47 23.18
CA CYS A 292 -0.80 6.23 23.96
C CYS A 292 -0.52 6.44 25.44
N ARG A 293 -1.24 5.68 26.29
CA ARG A 293 -1.01 5.59 27.74
C ARG A 293 -0.82 4.14 28.15
N ILE A 294 0.38 3.80 28.59
CA ILE A 294 0.76 2.41 28.87
C ILE A 294 0.98 2.25 30.38
N TYR A 295 0.11 1.50 31.03
CA TYR A 295 0.20 1.10 32.43
C TYR A 295 0.57 -0.38 32.58
N GLY A 296 0.30 -1.20 31.56
CA GLY A 296 0.57 -2.64 31.52
C GLY A 296 1.87 -3.00 30.82
N ASN A 297 1.94 -4.22 30.29
CA ASN A 297 3.10 -4.75 29.60
C ASN A 297 2.86 -4.82 28.08
N VAL A 298 3.82 -4.34 27.30
CA VAL A 298 3.78 -4.38 25.83
C VAL A 298 5.11 -4.93 25.34
N SER A 299 5.09 -5.97 24.52
CA SER A 299 6.28 -6.53 23.88
C SER A 299 6.01 -6.93 22.44
N ASP A 300 7.01 -6.74 21.58
CA ASP A 300 6.99 -7.19 20.16
C ASP A 300 5.71 -6.72 19.43
N SER A 301 5.27 -5.49 19.67
CA SER A 301 3.93 -5.03 19.29
C SER A 301 3.93 -3.64 18.67
N ILE A 302 2.86 -3.36 17.92
CA ILE A 302 2.64 -2.06 17.31
C ILE A 302 1.33 -1.48 17.84
N LEU A 303 1.42 -0.34 18.52
CA LEU A 303 0.26 0.39 19.03
C LEU A 303 0.00 1.65 18.18
N GLY A 304 -1.21 1.75 17.65
CA GLY A 304 -1.73 2.93 17.00
C GLY A 304 -1.96 4.09 17.98
N ARG A 305 -2.34 5.26 17.45
CA ARG A 305 -2.56 6.46 18.27
C ARG A 305 -3.65 6.26 19.34
N ASP A 306 -3.49 6.93 20.47
CA ASP A 306 -4.51 6.98 21.54
C ASP A 306 -4.89 5.60 22.12
N VAL A 307 -3.98 4.62 22.05
CA VAL A 307 -4.19 3.31 22.68
C VAL A 307 -3.92 3.41 24.18
N VAL A 308 -4.83 2.82 24.98
CA VAL A 308 -4.66 2.68 26.42
C VAL A 308 -4.46 1.22 26.77
N VAL A 309 -3.38 0.91 27.49
CA VAL A 309 -3.12 -0.43 28.05
C VAL A 309 -3.17 -0.30 29.57
N GLU A 310 -4.25 -0.80 30.20
CA GLU A 310 -4.50 -0.67 31.64
C GLU A 310 -3.56 -1.53 32.50
N PRO A 311 -3.48 -1.28 33.84
CA PRO A 311 -2.63 -2.05 34.74
C PRO A 311 -2.92 -3.55 34.68
N GLY A 312 -1.85 -4.37 34.66
CA GLY A 312 -1.95 -5.83 34.59
C GLY A 312 -2.35 -6.38 33.21
N ALA A 313 -2.70 -5.54 32.25
CA ALA A 313 -2.92 -5.98 30.88
C ALA A 313 -1.59 -6.31 30.17
N THR A 314 -1.64 -7.26 29.25
CA THR A 314 -0.47 -7.69 28.46
C THR A 314 -0.79 -7.69 26.98
N VAL A 315 0.06 -7.05 26.17
CA VAL A 315 0.01 -7.03 24.71
C VAL A 315 1.33 -7.60 24.20
N ARG A 316 1.27 -8.69 23.45
CA ARG A 316 2.47 -9.36 22.91
C ARG A 316 2.26 -9.79 21.46
N ALA A 317 3.25 -9.54 20.63
CA ALA A 317 3.21 -9.90 19.21
C ALA A 317 1.85 -9.49 18.58
N ALA A 318 1.44 -8.23 18.78
CA ALA A 318 0.10 -7.78 18.39
C ALA A 318 0.13 -6.41 17.72
N ILE A 319 -0.85 -6.19 16.86
CA ILE A 319 -1.12 -4.88 16.25
C ILE A 319 -2.41 -4.36 16.85
N VAL A 320 -2.33 -3.30 17.65
CA VAL A 320 -3.49 -2.65 18.26
C VAL A 320 -3.69 -1.30 17.56
N MET A 321 -4.77 -1.16 16.83
CA MET A 321 -5.04 0.07 16.07
C MET A 321 -5.54 1.19 16.96
N GLN A 322 -5.63 2.39 16.40
CA GLN A 322 -5.94 3.63 17.14
C GLN A 322 -7.21 3.56 17.98
N GLY A 323 -7.19 4.25 19.12
CA GLY A 323 -8.35 4.44 20.00
C GLY A 323 -8.81 3.19 20.74
N CYS A 324 -7.99 2.12 20.75
CA CYS A 324 -8.31 0.90 21.48
C CYS A 324 -7.98 1.02 22.96
N VAL A 325 -8.77 0.35 23.81
CA VAL A 325 -8.54 0.24 25.25
C VAL A 325 -8.43 -1.24 25.63
N ILE A 326 -7.26 -1.62 26.13
CA ILE A 326 -7.01 -2.97 26.66
C ILE A 326 -7.16 -2.90 28.17
N LYS A 327 -8.28 -3.44 28.68
CA LYS A 327 -8.67 -3.34 30.08
C LYS A 327 -7.82 -4.19 31.00
N THR A 328 -7.87 -3.86 32.30
CA THR A 328 -7.11 -4.52 33.38
C THR A 328 -7.11 -6.03 33.28
N GLY A 329 -5.92 -6.64 33.29
CA GLY A 329 -5.73 -8.10 33.24
C GLY A 329 -6.05 -8.77 31.88
N ALA A 330 -6.47 -8.01 30.88
CA ALA A 330 -6.68 -8.56 29.53
C ALA A 330 -5.35 -8.96 28.87
N ARG A 331 -5.40 -10.00 28.03
CA ARG A 331 -4.25 -10.50 27.28
C ARG A 331 -4.54 -10.50 25.79
N VAL A 332 -3.66 -9.85 25.03
CA VAL A 332 -3.73 -9.78 23.56
C VAL A 332 -2.43 -10.36 23.02
N GLU A 333 -2.50 -11.45 22.27
CA GLU A 333 -1.33 -12.17 21.76
C GLU A 333 -1.58 -12.66 20.34
N ASN A 334 -0.62 -12.47 19.43
CA ASN A 334 -0.70 -12.84 18.00
C ASN A 334 -2.05 -12.38 17.39
N ALA A 335 -2.38 -11.11 17.57
CA ALA A 335 -3.69 -10.58 17.20
C ALA A 335 -3.60 -9.20 16.54
N ILE A 336 -4.57 -8.91 15.70
CA ILE A 336 -4.85 -7.59 15.17
C ILE A 336 -6.14 -7.10 15.81
N VAL A 337 -6.08 -6.02 16.59
CA VAL A 337 -7.25 -5.38 17.20
C VAL A 337 -7.55 -4.12 16.41
N ASP A 338 -8.68 -4.12 15.70
CA ASP A 338 -9.08 -2.98 14.86
C ASP A 338 -9.52 -1.77 15.72
N ARG A 339 -9.62 -0.62 15.08
CA ARG A 339 -9.83 0.70 15.71
C ARG A 339 -11.01 0.74 16.68
N ASN A 340 -10.84 1.56 17.75
CA ASN A 340 -11.90 1.89 18.72
C ASN A 340 -12.47 0.69 19.48
N ASN A 341 -11.72 -0.41 19.55
CA ASN A 341 -12.12 -1.57 20.34
C ASN A 341 -11.84 -1.36 21.83
N VAL A 342 -12.75 -1.87 22.64
CA VAL A 342 -12.52 -2.10 24.08
C VAL A 342 -12.39 -3.61 24.29
N VAL A 343 -11.21 -4.05 24.70
CA VAL A 343 -10.98 -5.44 25.13
C VAL A 343 -11.31 -5.53 26.61
N PRO A 344 -12.36 -6.26 27.01
CA PRO A 344 -12.82 -6.29 28.40
C PRO A 344 -11.77 -6.83 29.36
N ALA A 345 -11.89 -6.47 30.64
CA ALA A 345 -11.00 -6.93 31.70
C ALA A 345 -10.96 -8.46 31.77
N GLY A 346 -9.75 -9.01 31.94
CA GLY A 346 -9.52 -10.46 32.04
C GLY A 346 -9.77 -11.25 30.74
N THR A 347 -10.10 -10.61 29.62
CA THR A 347 -10.33 -11.29 28.34
C THR A 347 -9.00 -11.73 27.72
N GLU A 348 -8.99 -12.91 27.13
CA GLU A 348 -7.87 -13.41 26.30
C GLU A 348 -8.25 -13.34 24.82
N LEU A 349 -7.50 -12.57 24.03
CA LEU A 349 -7.52 -12.58 22.57
C LEU A 349 -6.20 -13.20 22.09
N ARG A 350 -6.26 -14.43 21.64
CA ARG A 350 -5.05 -15.19 21.29
C ARG A 350 -5.20 -15.87 19.94
N GLY A 351 -4.30 -15.53 19.02
CA GLY A 351 -4.05 -16.22 17.79
C GLY A 351 -2.73 -16.99 17.84
N THR A 352 -2.27 -17.43 16.66
CA THR A 352 -0.93 -17.98 16.44
C THR A 352 -0.20 -17.17 15.36
N PRO A 353 1.12 -17.29 15.22
CA PRO A 353 1.85 -16.62 14.14
C PRO A 353 1.36 -17.02 12.73
N GLU A 354 0.85 -18.25 12.59
CA GLU A 354 0.34 -18.81 11.34
C GLU A 354 -1.11 -18.39 11.07
N ASP A 355 -1.91 -18.25 12.14
CA ASP A 355 -3.33 -17.83 12.06
C ASP A 355 -3.62 -16.73 13.08
N VAL A 356 -3.35 -15.51 12.67
CA VAL A 356 -3.50 -14.32 13.49
C VAL A 356 -4.99 -14.02 13.72
N LEU A 357 -5.37 -13.82 14.98
CA LEU A 357 -6.73 -13.45 15.34
C LEU A 357 -7.00 -12.00 14.92
N VAL A 358 -8.11 -11.75 14.26
CA VAL A 358 -8.56 -10.39 13.95
C VAL A 358 -9.81 -10.07 14.78
N LYS A 359 -9.72 -9.06 15.66
CA LYS A 359 -10.87 -8.46 16.33
C LYS A 359 -11.36 -7.29 15.51
N GLU A 360 -12.55 -7.44 14.93
CA GLU A 360 -13.17 -6.43 14.06
C GLU A 360 -13.45 -5.10 14.77
N LYS A 361 -13.53 -4.03 13.97
CA LYS A 361 -14.03 -2.74 14.47
C LYS A 361 -15.45 -2.93 15.01
N PRO A 362 -15.79 -2.32 16.17
CA PRO A 362 -17.17 -2.32 16.67
C PRO A 362 -18.12 -1.76 15.61
N ALA A 363 -19.33 -2.33 15.52
CA ALA A 363 -20.40 -1.74 14.73
C ALA A 363 -20.69 -0.31 15.24
N GLU A 364 -20.89 0.61 14.30
CA GLU A 364 -21.27 2.00 14.59
C GLU A 364 -22.72 2.08 15.06
#